data_eceea1cc42bab98fe96be43507d5861c
#
_entry.id   eceea1cc42bab98fe96be43507d5861c
#
_cell.length_a   1.000
_cell.length_b   1.000
_cell.length_c   1.000
_cell.angle_alpha   90.00
_cell.angle_beta   90.00
_cell.angle_gamma   90.00
#
_symmetry.space_group_name_H-M   'P 1'
#
loop_
_entity.id
_entity.type
_entity.pdbx_description
1 polymer ?
#
loop_
_entity_poly.entity_id
_entity_poly.type
_entity_poly.pdbx_seq_one_letter_code
_entity_poly.pdbx_strand_id
1 'polypeptide(L)'
;MKHQLESGCLTIWPEGHIDSANAAAIEQELDQIRAQNPAQSIVLNCENLAYLSSAGLRIVLRTKKAVPDTKLINVSADVYEVFEMTGFTEMMEIHKAYRTISVEGCEVIGQGANGKVYRIDPDTIVKVYLNPDALPEIHRERELARTAFVLGIPTAIPYDVVRIEGGGYGSVFELLNARSFAKLLMSGEKTTEEVAKMSIDLLKQIHGTLVKPDSMPDMKAVALDWADFLKDYLPADQYEKLHALIAAVPDDLHMMHGDYHIKNVMLQNGESLLIDMDTLCHGHPIFELASMFNAYQGYGELDHEITKNFLGLDYGVACEFWHDSLQMYLDGADEQKCREVEEKAMIVGYTRIMRRRIRRGGFDDEFGRKEIENCAKRLAELLPKVDTLTF
;
A
#
# COMPACT_ATOMS: atom_id res chain seq x y z
N MET A 1 -41.36 0.28 6.04
CA MET A 1 -39.93 0.12 5.68
C MET A 1 -39.40 -1.15 6.34
N LYS A 2 -38.67 -2.01 5.61
CA LYS A 2 -38.06 -3.23 6.20
C LYS A 2 -37.07 -2.84 7.30
N HIS A 3 -37.11 -3.56 8.43
CA HIS A 3 -36.18 -3.35 9.52
C HIS A 3 -35.95 -4.62 10.33
N GLN A 4 -34.84 -4.66 11.09
CA GLN A 4 -34.45 -5.80 11.90
C GLN A 4 -33.63 -5.30 13.11
N LEU A 5 -33.95 -5.79 14.31
CA LEU A 5 -33.20 -5.48 15.52
C LEU A 5 -32.44 -6.73 15.97
N GLU A 6 -31.11 -6.64 16.01
CA GLU A 6 -30.24 -7.73 16.48
C GLU A 6 -29.14 -7.15 17.39
N SER A 7 -28.94 -7.76 18.54
CA SER A 7 -27.86 -7.40 19.48
C SER A 7 -27.74 -5.90 19.79
N GLY A 8 -28.89 -5.18 19.84
CA GLY A 8 -28.89 -3.73 20.10
C GLY A 8 -28.59 -2.85 18.88
N CYS A 9 -28.41 -3.43 17.69
CA CYS A 9 -28.25 -2.74 16.42
C CYS A 9 -29.54 -2.84 15.60
N LEU A 10 -30.10 -1.69 15.20
CA LEU A 10 -31.29 -1.61 14.35
C LEU A 10 -30.87 -1.38 12.90
N THR A 11 -31.05 -2.38 12.05
CA THR A 11 -30.83 -2.24 10.61
C THR A 11 -32.15 -1.87 9.93
N ILE A 12 -32.15 -0.82 9.11
CA ILE A 12 -33.29 -0.32 8.36
C ILE A 12 -32.93 -0.26 6.88
N TRP A 13 -33.85 -0.66 6.01
CA TRP A 13 -33.67 -0.67 4.54
C TRP A 13 -34.55 0.41 3.90
N PRO A 14 -34.03 1.65 3.70
CA PRO A 14 -34.71 2.64 2.87
C PRO A 14 -34.66 2.21 1.40
N GLU A 15 -35.78 2.45 0.67
CA GLU A 15 -35.91 2.01 -0.72
C GLU A 15 -36.37 3.13 -1.65
N GLY A 16 -36.02 3.03 -2.94
CA GLY A 16 -36.48 3.92 -4.00
C GLY A 16 -35.90 5.32 -3.92
N HIS A 17 -36.74 6.34 -4.03
CA HIS A 17 -36.33 7.75 -3.98
C HIS A 17 -36.80 8.38 -2.68
N ILE A 18 -35.93 9.19 -2.06
CA ILE A 18 -36.30 10.05 -0.93
C ILE A 18 -36.19 11.51 -1.38
N ASP A 19 -37.33 12.11 -1.65
CA ASP A 19 -37.42 13.48 -2.14
C ASP A 19 -38.37 14.34 -1.27
N SER A 20 -38.60 15.58 -1.67
CA SER A 20 -39.44 16.50 -0.93
C SER A 20 -40.92 16.08 -0.86
N ALA A 21 -41.38 15.23 -1.77
CA ALA A 21 -42.77 14.78 -1.81
C ALA A 21 -43.09 13.70 -0.76
N ASN A 22 -42.11 12.82 -0.47
CA ASN A 22 -42.28 11.67 0.43
C ASN A 22 -41.47 11.74 1.72
N ALA A 23 -40.56 12.72 1.83
CA ALA A 23 -39.65 12.83 2.98
C ALA A 23 -40.38 12.84 4.33
N ALA A 24 -41.48 13.57 4.47
CA ALA A 24 -42.21 13.65 5.73
C ALA A 24 -42.82 12.29 6.14
N ALA A 25 -43.33 11.52 5.20
CA ALA A 25 -43.90 10.19 5.46
C ALA A 25 -42.80 9.19 5.85
N ILE A 26 -41.65 9.24 5.15
CA ILE A 26 -40.50 8.39 5.45
C ILE A 26 -39.92 8.74 6.83
N GLU A 27 -39.81 10.00 7.19
CA GLU A 27 -39.35 10.43 8.50
C GLU A 27 -40.26 9.91 9.61
N GLN A 28 -41.60 10.05 9.44
CA GLN A 28 -42.56 9.55 10.40
C GLN A 28 -42.47 8.04 10.60
N GLU A 29 -42.29 7.29 9.50
CA GLU A 29 -42.13 5.83 9.54
C GLU A 29 -40.82 5.44 10.27
N LEU A 30 -39.70 6.11 9.98
CA LEU A 30 -38.41 5.92 10.68
C LEU A 30 -38.54 6.18 12.18
N ASP A 31 -39.24 7.26 12.56
CA ASP A 31 -39.44 7.61 13.97
C ASP A 31 -40.30 6.56 14.70
N GLN A 32 -41.32 6.02 14.01
CA GLN A 32 -42.12 4.93 14.57
C GLN A 32 -41.30 3.65 14.74
N ILE A 33 -40.49 3.28 13.75
CA ILE A 33 -39.63 2.11 13.82
C ILE A 33 -38.64 2.25 14.98
N ARG A 34 -38.02 3.41 15.14
CA ARG A 34 -37.07 3.69 16.24
C ARG A 34 -37.74 3.66 17.60
N ALA A 35 -38.94 4.22 17.71
CA ALA A 35 -39.72 4.22 18.98
C ALA A 35 -40.11 2.79 19.42
N GLN A 36 -40.41 1.91 18.44
CA GLN A 36 -40.77 0.52 18.70
C GLN A 36 -39.57 -0.39 18.92
N ASN A 37 -38.37 0.02 18.45
CA ASN A 37 -37.15 -0.76 18.49
C ASN A 37 -36.01 0.08 19.08
N PRO A 38 -35.94 0.31 20.38
CA PRO A 38 -34.84 1.04 21.01
C PRO A 38 -33.52 0.33 20.73
N ALA A 39 -32.58 1.06 20.13
CA ALA A 39 -31.28 0.53 19.72
C ALA A 39 -30.14 1.47 20.12
N GLN A 40 -28.95 0.91 20.37
CA GLN A 40 -27.74 1.67 20.66
C GLN A 40 -27.06 2.17 19.38
N SER A 41 -27.23 1.43 18.26
CA SER A 41 -26.71 1.76 16.96
C SER A 41 -27.75 1.56 15.87
N ILE A 42 -27.62 2.33 14.77
CA ILE A 42 -28.48 2.21 13.58
C ILE A 42 -27.61 1.98 12.35
N VAL A 43 -28.00 1.00 11.54
CA VAL A 43 -27.45 0.76 10.20
C VAL A 43 -28.54 1.06 9.17
N LEU A 44 -28.33 2.05 8.31
CA LEU A 44 -29.15 2.29 7.13
C LEU A 44 -28.55 1.50 5.97
N ASN A 45 -29.17 0.37 5.60
CA ASN A 45 -28.74 -0.40 4.46
C ASN A 45 -29.42 0.16 3.19
N CYS A 46 -28.65 0.88 2.40
CA CYS A 46 -29.10 1.67 1.24
C CYS A 46 -29.07 0.87 -0.08
N GLU A 47 -29.02 -0.47 -0.04
CA GLU A 47 -28.89 -1.31 -1.24
C GLU A 47 -29.98 -1.05 -2.31
N ASN A 48 -31.17 -0.62 -1.87
CA ASN A 48 -32.31 -0.32 -2.74
C ASN A 48 -32.64 1.17 -2.80
N LEU A 49 -31.80 2.04 -2.24
CA LEU A 49 -31.95 3.49 -2.29
C LEU A 49 -31.37 4.03 -3.59
N ALA A 50 -32.23 4.45 -4.51
CA ALA A 50 -31.84 4.92 -5.84
C ALA A 50 -31.53 6.43 -5.90
N TYR A 51 -32.17 7.24 -5.04
CA TYR A 51 -32.00 8.70 -5.04
C TYR A 51 -32.25 9.31 -3.66
N LEU A 52 -31.48 10.35 -3.35
CA LEU A 52 -31.59 11.10 -2.11
C LEU A 52 -31.51 12.61 -2.37
N SER A 53 -32.58 13.31 -2.06
CA SER A 53 -32.61 14.78 -2.13
C SER A 53 -32.10 15.45 -0.84
N SER A 54 -32.02 16.76 -0.83
CA SER A 54 -31.69 17.53 0.38
C SER A 54 -32.73 17.33 1.53
N ALA A 55 -33.94 16.94 1.23
CA ALA A 55 -34.93 16.56 2.25
C ALA A 55 -34.54 15.20 2.87
N GLY A 56 -34.12 14.24 2.05
CA GLY A 56 -33.61 12.95 2.53
C GLY A 56 -32.32 13.10 3.35
N LEU A 57 -31.39 13.96 2.93
CA LEU A 57 -30.18 14.27 3.73
C LEU A 57 -30.52 14.75 5.14
N ARG A 58 -31.57 15.59 5.29
CA ARG A 58 -32.04 16.05 6.60
C ARG A 58 -32.56 14.90 7.47
N ILE A 59 -33.23 13.92 6.89
CA ILE A 59 -33.69 12.72 7.61
C ILE A 59 -32.48 11.94 8.14
N VAL A 60 -31.48 11.67 7.30
CA VAL A 60 -30.24 11.00 7.69
C VAL A 60 -29.54 11.75 8.84
N LEU A 61 -29.43 13.08 8.72
CA LEU A 61 -28.80 13.91 9.75
C LEU A 61 -29.56 13.85 11.09
N ARG A 62 -30.91 13.88 11.05
CA ARG A 62 -31.73 13.77 12.27
C ARG A 62 -31.60 12.39 12.89
N THR A 63 -31.57 11.34 12.09
CA THR A 63 -31.32 9.97 12.56
C THR A 63 -29.98 9.87 13.27
N LYS A 64 -28.90 10.40 12.68
CA LYS A 64 -27.56 10.48 13.26
C LYS A 64 -27.52 11.28 14.56
N LYS A 65 -28.26 12.40 14.64
CA LYS A 65 -28.36 13.21 15.87
C LYS A 65 -29.11 12.48 16.97
N ALA A 66 -30.12 11.69 16.63
CA ALA A 66 -30.91 10.93 17.61
C ALA A 66 -30.18 9.69 18.12
N VAL A 67 -29.43 9.02 17.24
CA VAL A 67 -28.57 7.88 17.58
C VAL A 67 -27.18 8.14 17.01
N PRO A 68 -26.23 8.62 17.83
CA PRO A 68 -24.88 8.98 17.38
C PRO A 68 -24.12 7.85 16.68
N ASP A 69 -24.37 6.60 17.04
CA ASP A 69 -23.83 5.43 16.36
C ASP A 69 -24.74 5.01 15.18
N THR A 70 -24.85 5.90 14.20
CA THR A 70 -25.55 5.63 12.92
C THR A 70 -24.56 5.58 11.77
N LYS A 71 -24.65 4.53 10.94
CA LYS A 71 -23.87 4.37 9.72
C LYS A 71 -24.74 3.97 8.54
N LEU A 72 -24.26 4.24 7.33
CA LEU A 72 -24.88 3.84 6.08
C LEU A 72 -24.02 2.78 5.39
N ILE A 73 -24.66 1.74 4.86
CA ILE A 73 -23.97 0.70 4.10
C ILE A 73 -24.67 0.47 2.75
N ASN A 74 -23.94 -0.11 1.79
CA ASN A 74 -24.44 -0.44 0.46
C ASN A 74 -25.01 0.77 -0.29
N VAL A 75 -24.38 1.92 -0.13
CA VAL A 75 -24.79 3.16 -0.79
C VAL A 75 -24.35 3.14 -2.26
N SER A 76 -25.29 3.32 -3.22
CA SER A 76 -24.96 3.38 -4.63
C SER A 76 -23.98 4.52 -4.93
N ALA A 77 -23.23 4.43 -6.04
CA ALA A 77 -22.23 5.44 -6.39
C ALA A 77 -22.85 6.85 -6.48
N ASP A 78 -23.99 6.98 -7.12
CA ASP A 78 -24.69 8.26 -7.31
C ASP A 78 -25.14 8.88 -5.98
N VAL A 79 -25.69 8.07 -5.08
CA VAL A 79 -26.13 8.52 -3.75
C VAL A 79 -24.93 8.84 -2.86
N TYR A 80 -23.84 8.09 -2.99
CA TYR A 80 -22.60 8.36 -2.25
C TYR A 80 -21.97 9.69 -2.65
N GLU A 81 -21.96 10.01 -3.95
CA GLU A 81 -21.48 11.31 -4.46
C GLU A 81 -22.24 12.50 -3.84
N VAL A 82 -23.55 12.33 -3.65
CA VAL A 82 -24.36 13.35 -2.95
C VAL A 82 -23.91 13.53 -1.50
N PHE A 83 -23.61 12.44 -0.78
CA PHE A 83 -23.09 12.51 0.59
C PHE A 83 -21.69 13.14 0.65
N GLU A 84 -20.83 12.82 -0.30
CA GLU A 84 -19.46 13.37 -0.40
C GLU A 84 -19.50 14.87 -0.67
N MET A 85 -20.25 15.33 -1.71
CA MET A 85 -20.41 16.74 -2.05
C MET A 85 -21.00 17.58 -0.91
N THR A 86 -21.81 16.97 -0.05
CA THR A 86 -22.47 17.67 1.05
C THR A 86 -21.74 17.53 2.40
N GLY A 87 -20.55 16.90 2.42
CA GLY A 87 -19.70 16.74 3.61
C GLY A 87 -20.21 15.72 4.62
N PHE A 88 -21.20 14.88 4.28
CA PHE A 88 -21.69 13.85 5.20
C PHE A 88 -20.67 12.75 5.46
N THR A 89 -19.80 12.45 4.52
CA THR A 89 -18.73 11.46 4.67
C THR A 89 -17.69 11.84 5.73
N GLU A 90 -17.58 13.14 6.04
CA GLU A 90 -16.73 13.64 7.14
C GLU A 90 -17.44 13.56 8.51
N MET A 91 -18.76 13.48 8.50
CA MET A 91 -19.59 13.53 9.72
C MET A 91 -20.01 12.14 10.20
N MET A 92 -20.04 11.15 9.33
CA MET A 92 -20.54 9.82 9.64
C MET A 92 -19.95 8.75 8.71
N GLU A 93 -19.95 7.52 9.18
CA GLU A 93 -19.48 6.35 8.44
C GLU A 93 -20.48 5.99 7.32
N ILE A 94 -20.03 6.08 6.05
CA ILE A 94 -20.82 5.78 4.85
C ILE A 94 -20.03 4.85 3.93
N HIS A 95 -20.54 3.64 3.69
CA HIS A 95 -19.91 2.63 2.85
C HIS A 95 -20.62 2.51 1.51
N LYS A 96 -19.85 2.63 0.43
CA LYS A 96 -20.34 2.39 -0.94
C LYS A 96 -20.79 0.95 -1.15
N ALA A 97 -21.77 0.74 -2.02
CA ALA A 97 -22.04 -0.56 -2.62
C ALA A 97 -20.93 -0.89 -3.62
N TYR A 98 -20.39 -2.09 -3.52
CA TYR A 98 -19.39 -2.59 -4.46
C TYR A 98 -20.02 -3.57 -5.44
N ARG A 99 -19.75 -3.38 -6.74
CA ARG A 99 -20.11 -4.33 -7.77
C ARG A 99 -19.48 -5.68 -7.47
N THR A 100 -20.26 -6.77 -7.54
CA THR A 100 -19.71 -8.12 -7.39
C THR A 100 -19.30 -8.66 -8.76
N ILE A 101 -18.10 -9.24 -8.83
CA ILE A 101 -17.59 -9.91 -10.02
C ILE A 101 -17.12 -11.33 -9.68
N SER A 102 -17.16 -12.22 -10.67
CA SER A 102 -16.57 -13.55 -10.59
C SER A 102 -15.19 -13.53 -11.25
N VAL A 103 -14.24 -14.23 -10.65
CA VAL A 103 -12.91 -14.50 -11.24
C VAL A 103 -12.75 -15.98 -11.62
N GLU A 104 -13.85 -16.75 -11.54
CA GLU A 104 -13.87 -18.17 -11.94
C GLU A 104 -13.58 -18.30 -13.43
N GLY A 105 -12.60 -19.15 -13.79
CA GLY A 105 -12.17 -19.34 -15.18
C GLY A 105 -11.31 -18.22 -15.77
N CYS A 106 -11.06 -17.12 -15.03
CA CYS A 106 -10.19 -16.05 -15.48
C CYS A 106 -8.72 -16.45 -15.46
N GLU A 107 -7.95 -15.95 -16.44
CA GLU A 107 -6.51 -16.14 -16.52
C GLU A 107 -5.80 -15.43 -15.37
N VAL A 108 -4.93 -16.14 -14.64
CA VAL A 108 -4.02 -15.53 -13.64
C VAL A 108 -2.79 -15.00 -14.36
N ILE A 109 -2.64 -13.69 -14.41
CA ILE A 109 -1.51 -13.02 -15.08
C ILE A 109 -0.40 -12.56 -14.11
N GLY A 110 -0.68 -12.58 -12.80
CA GLY A 110 0.28 -12.22 -11.77
C GLY A 110 -0.10 -12.79 -10.40
N GLN A 111 0.91 -13.02 -9.56
CA GLN A 111 0.73 -13.43 -8.18
C GLN A 111 1.82 -12.79 -7.32
N GLY A 112 1.42 -12.16 -6.23
CA GLY A 112 2.29 -11.54 -5.24
C GLY A 112 2.00 -12.03 -3.82
N ALA A 113 2.68 -11.43 -2.85
CA ALA A 113 2.51 -11.76 -1.43
C ALA A 113 1.11 -11.41 -0.91
N ASN A 114 0.49 -10.35 -1.45
CA ASN A 114 -0.76 -9.78 -0.95
C ASN A 114 -1.99 -10.19 -1.78
N GLY A 115 -1.80 -10.79 -2.97
CA GLY A 115 -2.93 -11.10 -3.84
C GLY A 115 -2.57 -11.77 -5.15
N LYS A 116 -3.61 -12.00 -5.97
CA LYS A 116 -3.50 -12.51 -7.34
C LYS A 116 -4.14 -11.54 -8.31
N VAL A 117 -3.56 -11.43 -9.50
CA VAL A 117 -4.07 -10.58 -10.57
C VAL A 117 -4.70 -11.45 -11.66
N TYR A 118 -5.97 -11.20 -11.93
CA TYR A 118 -6.75 -11.90 -12.92
C TYR A 118 -7.09 -10.97 -14.09
N ARG A 119 -7.03 -11.49 -15.29
CA ARG A 119 -7.55 -10.82 -16.49
C ARG A 119 -9.05 -11.10 -16.58
N ILE A 120 -9.90 -10.09 -16.43
CA ILE A 120 -11.35 -10.22 -16.43
C ILE A 120 -11.98 -9.84 -17.77
N ASP A 121 -11.29 -9.00 -18.56
CA ASP A 121 -11.68 -8.56 -19.89
C ASP A 121 -10.41 -8.36 -20.76
N PRO A 122 -10.54 -8.16 -22.11
CA PRO A 122 -9.38 -7.90 -22.96
C PRO A 122 -8.48 -6.78 -22.47
N ASP A 123 -9.05 -5.74 -21.86
CA ASP A 123 -8.37 -4.52 -21.46
C ASP A 123 -8.45 -4.26 -19.95
N THR A 124 -8.91 -5.25 -19.16
CA THR A 124 -9.18 -5.05 -17.74
C THR A 124 -8.63 -6.18 -16.89
N ILE A 125 -8.01 -5.82 -15.79
CA ILE A 125 -7.52 -6.75 -14.77
C ILE A 125 -8.11 -6.43 -13.39
N VAL A 126 -8.14 -7.43 -12.51
CA VAL A 126 -8.47 -7.25 -11.09
C VAL A 126 -7.39 -7.86 -10.21
N LYS A 127 -6.84 -7.05 -9.30
CA LYS A 127 -5.97 -7.51 -8.19
C LYS A 127 -6.89 -7.94 -7.06
N VAL A 128 -7.00 -9.24 -6.82
CA VAL A 128 -7.77 -9.84 -5.72
C VAL A 128 -6.88 -10.04 -4.52
N TYR A 129 -7.26 -9.49 -3.38
CA TYR A 129 -6.46 -9.54 -2.16
C TYR A 129 -6.71 -10.85 -1.39
N LEU A 130 -5.65 -11.39 -0.79
CA LEU A 130 -5.74 -12.63 0.00
C LEU A 130 -6.49 -12.44 1.32
N ASN A 131 -6.37 -11.24 1.92
CA ASN A 131 -7.13 -10.86 3.10
C ASN A 131 -8.57 -10.52 2.69
N PRO A 132 -9.60 -11.25 3.17
CA PRO A 132 -10.99 -10.95 2.85
C PRO A 132 -11.45 -9.57 3.37
N ASP A 133 -10.76 -9.03 4.39
CA ASP A 133 -11.05 -7.74 5.00
C ASP A 133 -10.12 -6.63 4.50
N ALA A 134 -9.52 -6.79 3.31
CA ALA A 134 -8.52 -5.86 2.72
C ALA A 134 -9.10 -4.50 2.29
N LEU A 135 -10.38 -4.22 2.47
CA LEU A 135 -11.00 -2.99 1.98
C LEU A 135 -10.29 -1.70 2.44
N PRO A 136 -9.86 -1.55 3.72
CA PRO A 136 -9.11 -0.38 4.14
C PRO A 136 -7.75 -0.26 3.44
N GLU A 137 -7.06 -1.39 3.21
CA GLU A 137 -5.78 -1.46 2.50
C GLU A 137 -5.95 -1.05 1.03
N ILE A 138 -7.03 -1.53 0.38
CA ILE A 138 -7.39 -1.18 -1.00
C ILE A 138 -7.63 0.33 -1.16
N HIS A 139 -8.41 0.92 -0.25
CA HIS A 139 -8.66 2.36 -0.28
C HIS A 139 -7.38 3.17 -0.08
N ARG A 140 -6.54 2.75 0.87
CA ARG A 140 -5.25 3.39 1.11
C ARG A 140 -4.35 3.31 -0.13
N GLU A 141 -4.17 2.14 -0.74
CA GLU A 141 -3.36 1.96 -1.96
C GLU A 141 -3.88 2.86 -3.09
N ARG A 142 -5.21 2.94 -3.25
CA ARG A 142 -5.83 3.80 -4.26
C ARG A 142 -5.54 5.27 -4.05
N GLU A 143 -5.65 5.77 -2.83
CA GLU A 143 -5.35 7.18 -2.51
C GLU A 143 -3.87 7.51 -2.69
N LEU A 144 -2.97 6.59 -2.32
CA LEU A 144 -1.54 6.72 -2.55
C LEU A 144 -1.22 6.79 -4.05
N ALA A 145 -1.76 5.85 -4.85
CA ALA A 145 -1.58 5.84 -6.31
C ALA A 145 -2.12 7.12 -6.96
N ARG A 146 -3.30 7.58 -6.54
CA ARG A 146 -3.89 8.84 -7.02
C ARG A 146 -3.01 10.04 -6.68
N THR A 147 -2.50 10.10 -5.47
CA THR A 147 -1.63 11.19 -5.02
C THR A 147 -0.34 11.24 -5.86
N ALA A 148 0.32 10.08 -6.07
CA ALA A 148 1.51 10.00 -6.91
C ALA A 148 1.22 10.44 -8.36
N PHE A 149 0.12 9.98 -8.94
CA PHE A 149 -0.29 10.34 -10.30
C PHE A 149 -0.52 11.85 -10.45
N VAL A 150 -1.26 12.47 -9.51
CA VAL A 150 -1.52 13.92 -9.53
C VAL A 150 -0.23 14.74 -9.39
N LEU A 151 0.78 14.18 -8.71
CA LEU A 151 2.12 14.79 -8.59
C LEU A 151 3.03 14.51 -9.79
N GLY A 152 2.53 13.84 -10.83
CA GLY A 152 3.24 13.61 -12.09
C GLY A 152 4.10 12.35 -12.12
N ILE A 153 3.91 11.43 -11.16
CA ILE A 153 4.58 10.13 -11.20
C ILE A 153 3.75 9.15 -12.05
N PRO A 154 4.31 8.62 -13.15
CA PRO A 154 3.61 7.64 -13.99
C PRO A 154 3.29 6.37 -13.20
N THR A 155 2.01 6.07 -13.01
CA THR A 155 1.57 4.88 -12.26
C THR A 155 0.22 4.37 -12.75
N ALA A 156 -0.04 3.07 -12.54
CA ALA A 156 -1.35 2.48 -12.74
C ALA A 156 -2.28 2.90 -11.59
N ILE A 157 -3.47 3.40 -11.95
CA ILE A 157 -4.49 3.82 -10.98
C ILE A 157 -5.64 2.82 -11.00
N PRO A 158 -6.05 2.28 -9.84
CA PRO A 158 -7.28 1.50 -9.78
C PRO A 158 -8.49 2.42 -9.99
N TYR A 159 -9.30 2.14 -11.01
CA TYR A 159 -10.49 2.94 -11.32
C TYR A 159 -11.76 2.42 -10.66
N ASP A 160 -11.77 1.18 -10.15
CA ASP A 160 -12.90 0.61 -9.42
C ASP A 160 -12.43 -0.30 -8.28
N VAL A 161 -13.30 -0.46 -7.29
CA VAL A 161 -13.16 -1.44 -6.22
C VAL A 161 -14.37 -2.36 -6.29
N VAL A 162 -14.14 -3.66 -6.27
CA VAL A 162 -15.18 -4.67 -6.47
C VAL A 162 -15.19 -5.69 -5.33
N ARG A 163 -16.37 -6.27 -5.09
CA ARG A 163 -16.51 -7.47 -4.27
C ARG A 163 -16.27 -8.69 -5.15
N ILE A 164 -15.57 -9.67 -4.64
CA ILE A 164 -15.32 -10.94 -5.35
C ILE A 164 -16.40 -11.95 -4.96
N GLU A 165 -16.95 -12.66 -5.94
CA GLU A 165 -17.86 -13.78 -5.69
C GLU A 165 -17.13 -14.85 -4.86
N GLY A 166 -17.77 -15.31 -3.78
CA GLY A 166 -17.14 -16.21 -2.81
C GLY A 166 -16.44 -15.49 -1.66
N GLY A 167 -16.32 -14.16 -1.69
CA GLY A 167 -15.82 -13.31 -0.60
C GLY A 167 -14.54 -12.51 -0.93
N GLY A 168 -14.30 -11.47 -0.13
CA GLY A 168 -13.16 -10.57 -0.30
C GLY A 168 -13.40 -9.47 -1.33
N TYR A 169 -12.34 -8.71 -1.61
CA TYR A 169 -12.38 -7.51 -2.46
C TYR A 169 -11.23 -7.50 -3.46
N GLY A 170 -11.38 -6.71 -4.51
CA GLY A 170 -10.36 -6.49 -5.52
C GLY A 170 -10.33 -5.06 -6.05
N SER A 171 -9.15 -4.64 -6.50
CA SER A 171 -8.96 -3.38 -7.24
C SER A 171 -8.91 -3.66 -8.73
N VAL A 172 -9.70 -2.90 -9.51
CA VAL A 172 -9.78 -3.03 -10.97
C VAL A 172 -8.88 -1.99 -11.63
N PHE A 173 -8.05 -2.46 -12.57
CA PHE A 173 -7.11 -1.65 -13.33
C PHE A 173 -7.28 -1.88 -14.82
N GLU A 174 -6.80 -0.94 -15.62
CA GLU A 174 -6.54 -1.18 -17.02
C GLU A 174 -5.45 -2.24 -17.20
N LEU A 175 -5.63 -3.16 -18.14
CA LEU A 175 -4.57 -4.06 -18.56
C LEU A 175 -3.55 -3.27 -19.37
N LEU A 176 -2.41 -2.99 -18.75
CA LEU A 176 -1.32 -2.30 -19.40
C LEU A 176 -0.65 -3.21 -20.46
N ASN A 177 -0.54 -2.72 -21.70
CA ASN A 177 0.32 -3.35 -22.69
C ASN A 177 1.77 -2.98 -22.42
N ALA A 178 2.28 -3.43 -21.29
CA ALA A 178 3.57 -3.09 -20.73
C ALA A 178 4.35 -4.34 -20.32
N ARG A 179 5.67 -4.21 -20.22
CA ARG A 179 6.55 -5.27 -19.73
C ARG A 179 7.33 -4.80 -18.54
N SER A 180 7.42 -5.62 -17.50
CA SER A 180 8.27 -5.28 -16.36
C SER A 180 9.73 -5.22 -16.76
N PHE A 181 10.51 -4.38 -16.08
CA PHE A 181 11.95 -4.29 -16.29
C PHE A 181 12.65 -5.63 -16.10
N ALA A 182 12.18 -6.44 -15.16
CA ALA A 182 12.65 -7.81 -14.98
C ALA A 182 12.47 -8.64 -16.25
N LYS A 183 11.31 -8.58 -16.91
CA LYS A 183 11.05 -9.32 -18.16
C LYS A 183 11.89 -8.80 -19.32
N LEU A 184 12.18 -7.50 -19.39
CA LEU A 184 13.05 -6.91 -20.43
C LEU A 184 14.47 -7.42 -20.30
N LEU A 185 15.01 -7.53 -19.08
CA LEU A 185 16.32 -8.11 -18.80
C LEU A 185 16.35 -9.60 -19.15
N MET A 186 15.39 -10.38 -18.64
CA MET A 186 15.34 -11.83 -18.86
C MET A 186 15.22 -12.22 -20.33
N SER A 187 14.54 -11.41 -21.13
CA SER A 187 14.41 -11.66 -22.59
C SER A 187 15.58 -11.16 -23.42
N GLY A 188 16.49 -10.38 -22.84
CA GLY A 188 17.59 -9.74 -23.54
C GLY A 188 17.18 -8.60 -24.48
N GLU A 189 15.95 -8.08 -24.36
CA GLU A 189 15.51 -6.91 -25.12
C GLU A 189 16.23 -5.63 -24.71
N LYS A 190 16.62 -5.56 -23.44
CA LYS A 190 17.37 -4.46 -22.89
C LYS A 190 18.59 -4.97 -22.12
N THR A 191 19.66 -4.21 -22.17
CA THR A 191 20.85 -4.48 -21.37
C THR A 191 20.64 -4.09 -19.90
N THR A 192 21.48 -4.62 -19.03
CA THR A 192 21.50 -4.26 -17.61
C THR A 192 21.69 -2.76 -17.41
N GLU A 193 22.62 -2.15 -18.16
CA GLU A 193 22.91 -0.72 -18.12
C GLU A 193 21.70 0.14 -18.55
N GLU A 194 21.02 -0.23 -19.65
CA GLU A 194 19.82 0.49 -20.11
C GLU A 194 18.70 0.45 -19.07
N VAL A 195 18.46 -0.73 -18.47
CA VAL A 195 17.40 -0.89 -17.46
C VAL A 195 17.77 -0.16 -16.16
N ALA A 196 19.03 -0.24 -15.72
CA ALA A 196 19.51 0.50 -14.55
C ALA A 196 19.32 2.01 -14.75
N LYS A 197 19.72 2.53 -15.92
CA LYS A 197 19.55 3.95 -16.24
C LYS A 197 18.07 4.37 -16.21
N MET A 198 17.18 3.65 -16.90
CA MET A 198 15.75 3.97 -16.92
C MET A 198 15.14 3.87 -15.51
N SER A 199 15.56 2.88 -14.73
CA SER A 199 15.13 2.69 -13.34
C SER A 199 15.56 3.87 -12.48
N ILE A 200 16.82 4.31 -12.56
CA ILE A 200 17.34 5.40 -11.76
C ILE A 200 16.79 6.76 -12.20
N ASP A 201 16.55 6.98 -13.48
CA ASP A 201 15.90 8.19 -13.97
C ASP A 201 14.49 8.33 -13.36
N LEU A 202 13.70 7.26 -13.31
CA LEU A 202 12.38 7.26 -12.64
C LEU A 202 12.52 7.42 -11.12
N LEU A 203 13.47 6.73 -10.48
CA LEU A 203 13.70 6.86 -9.03
C LEU A 203 14.06 8.30 -8.63
N LYS A 204 14.92 8.97 -9.41
CA LYS A 204 15.27 10.38 -9.18
C LYS A 204 14.07 11.31 -9.36
N GLN A 205 13.16 11.01 -10.29
CA GLN A 205 11.90 11.74 -10.43
C GLN A 205 11.03 11.58 -9.18
N ILE A 206 10.89 10.35 -8.66
CA ILE A 206 10.15 10.08 -7.43
C ILE A 206 10.77 10.85 -6.26
N HIS A 207 12.07 10.70 -6.04
CA HIS A 207 12.81 11.36 -4.96
C HIS A 207 12.93 12.89 -5.13
N GLY A 208 12.66 13.42 -6.32
CA GLY A 208 12.55 14.86 -6.57
C GLY A 208 11.15 15.44 -6.29
N THR A 209 10.17 14.59 -5.98
CA THR A 209 8.77 14.98 -5.82
C THR A 209 8.45 15.20 -4.35
N LEU A 210 8.00 16.43 -4.00
CA LEU A 210 7.57 16.76 -2.65
C LEU A 210 6.09 16.40 -2.44
N VAL A 211 5.79 15.82 -1.29
CA VAL A 211 4.42 15.52 -0.86
C VAL A 211 3.98 16.44 0.28
N LYS A 212 2.66 16.54 0.49
CA LYS A 212 2.12 17.29 1.63
C LYS A 212 2.37 16.49 2.92
N PRO A 213 2.60 17.14 4.06
CA PRO A 213 2.57 16.49 5.35
C PRO A 213 1.28 15.66 5.50
N ASP A 214 1.37 14.51 6.13
CA ASP A 214 0.25 13.57 6.41
C ASP A 214 -0.43 12.95 5.18
N SER A 215 0.04 13.23 3.95
CA SER A 215 -0.53 12.62 2.73
C SER A 215 -0.03 11.21 2.47
N MET A 216 1.09 10.84 3.06
CA MET A 216 1.74 9.52 2.96
C MET A 216 2.40 9.15 4.30
N PRO A 217 2.64 7.85 4.57
CA PRO A 217 3.39 7.43 5.76
C PRO A 217 4.81 8.03 5.81
N ASP A 218 5.26 8.39 7.00
CA ASP A 218 6.65 8.78 7.27
C ASP A 218 7.54 7.53 7.43
N MET A 219 8.47 7.34 6.52
CA MET A 219 9.36 6.18 6.54
C MET A 219 10.36 6.20 7.70
N LYS A 220 10.75 7.38 8.18
CA LYS A 220 11.59 7.50 9.38
C LYS A 220 10.87 6.96 10.61
N ALA A 221 9.60 7.31 10.79
CA ALA A 221 8.77 6.78 11.88
C ALA A 221 8.61 5.26 11.79
N VAL A 222 8.42 4.73 10.56
CA VAL A 222 8.37 3.28 10.31
C VAL A 222 9.69 2.60 10.64
N ALA A 223 10.83 3.21 10.27
CA ALA A 223 12.15 2.65 10.56
C ALA A 223 12.50 2.67 12.06
N LEU A 224 12.04 3.69 12.79
CA LEU A 224 12.14 3.74 14.26
C LEU A 224 11.34 2.62 14.92
N ASP A 225 10.09 2.34 14.46
CA ASP A 225 9.31 1.19 14.93
C ASP A 225 10.05 -0.15 14.67
N TRP A 226 10.78 -0.26 13.56
CA TRP A 226 11.59 -1.45 13.30
C TRP A 226 12.75 -1.58 14.30
N ALA A 227 13.45 -0.49 14.59
CA ALA A 227 14.53 -0.48 15.57
C ALA A 227 14.01 -0.79 16.98
N ASP A 228 12.91 -0.18 17.38
CA ASP A 228 12.29 -0.38 18.68
C ASP A 228 11.84 -1.85 18.87
N PHE A 229 11.29 -2.47 17.82
CA PHE A 229 10.97 -3.90 17.84
C PHE A 229 12.23 -4.77 18.10
N LEU A 230 13.40 -4.36 17.59
CA LEU A 230 14.65 -5.11 17.76
C LEU A 230 15.34 -4.87 19.11
N LYS A 231 14.82 -4.02 19.97
CA LYS A 231 15.38 -3.73 21.29
C LYS A 231 15.65 -4.97 22.14
N ASP A 232 14.75 -5.95 22.08
CA ASP A 232 14.86 -7.19 22.85
C ASP A 232 15.71 -8.27 22.15
N TYR A 233 16.20 -8.00 20.94
CA TYR A 233 16.95 -8.95 20.09
C TYR A 233 18.37 -8.51 19.78
N LEU A 234 18.76 -7.28 20.11
CA LEU A 234 20.08 -6.73 19.92
C LEU A 234 20.73 -6.41 21.28
N PRO A 235 22.07 -6.44 21.40
CA PRO A 235 22.77 -5.85 22.53
C PRO A 235 22.37 -4.38 22.73
N ALA A 236 22.31 -3.94 23.99
CA ALA A 236 21.78 -2.60 24.33
C ALA A 236 22.52 -1.46 23.62
N ASP A 237 23.85 -1.55 23.56
CA ASP A 237 24.70 -0.57 22.89
C ASP A 237 24.46 -0.49 21.37
N GLN A 238 24.21 -1.65 20.75
CA GLN A 238 23.87 -1.73 19.32
C GLN A 238 22.47 -1.16 19.04
N TYR A 239 21.49 -1.48 19.87
CA TYR A 239 20.15 -0.90 19.77
C TYR A 239 20.20 0.63 19.92
N GLU A 240 20.87 1.14 20.97
CA GLU A 240 21.00 2.58 21.21
C GLU A 240 21.64 3.31 20.02
N LYS A 241 22.73 2.75 19.46
CA LYS A 241 23.41 3.32 18.29
C LYS A 241 22.50 3.27 17.05
N LEU A 242 21.81 2.14 16.78
CA LEU A 242 20.88 1.98 15.66
C LEU A 242 19.73 2.99 15.74
N HIS A 243 19.08 3.06 16.91
CA HIS A 243 17.99 3.99 17.14
C HIS A 243 18.43 5.45 16.97
N ALA A 244 19.59 5.80 17.54
CA ALA A 244 20.15 7.17 17.41
C ALA A 244 20.48 7.53 15.95
N LEU A 245 21.03 6.60 15.16
CA LEU A 245 21.32 6.81 13.74
C LEU A 245 20.04 7.08 12.93
N ILE A 246 18.99 6.31 13.14
CA ILE A 246 17.72 6.49 12.44
C ILE A 246 17.04 7.79 12.91
N ALA A 247 17.02 8.06 14.21
CA ALA A 247 16.42 9.27 14.77
C ALA A 247 17.10 10.56 14.28
N ALA A 248 18.41 10.50 14.02
CA ALA A 248 19.20 11.63 13.52
C ALA A 248 18.98 11.92 12.01
N VAL A 249 18.34 11.03 11.25
CA VAL A 249 17.98 11.31 9.86
C VAL A 249 16.99 12.49 9.85
N PRO A 250 17.21 13.53 9.04
CA PRO A 250 16.29 14.66 8.93
C PRO A 250 14.89 14.23 8.51
N ASP A 251 13.87 14.95 8.97
CA ASP A 251 12.53 14.80 8.42
C ASP A 251 12.53 15.28 6.98
N ASP A 252 11.91 14.51 6.11
CA ASP A 252 11.93 14.73 4.68
C ASP A 252 10.55 14.44 4.07
N LEU A 253 10.10 15.33 3.20
CA LEU A 253 8.81 15.20 2.50
C LEU A 253 8.98 14.75 1.05
N HIS A 254 10.15 14.29 0.65
CA HIS A 254 10.32 13.70 -0.68
C HIS A 254 9.66 12.32 -0.75
N MET A 255 8.97 12.09 -1.85
CA MET A 255 8.27 10.83 -2.11
C MET A 255 9.26 9.68 -2.26
N MET A 256 8.88 8.51 -1.77
CA MET A 256 9.56 7.23 -1.97
C MET A 256 8.55 6.15 -2.32
N HIS A 257 8.97 5.12 -3.04
CA HIS A 257 8.13 3.96 -3.34
C HIS A 257 8.02 3.00 -2.14
N GLY A 258 9.09 2.84 -1.37
CA GLY A 258 9.17 1.94 -0.19
C GLY A 258 9.43 0.47 -0.50
N ASP A 259 9.26 0.05 -1.77
CA ASP A 259 9.59 -1.29 -2.29
C ASP A 259 10.04 -1.23 -3.76
N TYR A 260 10.99 -0.33 -4.04
CA TYR A 260 11.45 -0.04 -5.40
C TYR A 260 12.35 -1.14 -5.96
N HIS A 261 11.90 -1.83 -7.00
CA HIS A 261 12.69 -2.82 -7.72
C HIS A 261 12.13 -3.08 -9.13
N ILE A 262 12.93 -3.72 -10.01
CA ILE A 262 12.63 -3.94 -11.44
C ILE A 262 11.34 -4.71 -11.75
N LYS A 263 10.71 -5.37 -10.78
CA LYS A 263 9.40 -6.01 -10.98
C LYS A 263 8.25 -5.02 -10.80
N ASN A 264 8.47 -3.95 -10.04
CA ASN A 264 7.49 -2.90 -9.78
C ASN A 264 7.58 -1.74 -10.78
N VAL A 265 8.51 -1.82 -11.75
CA VAL A 265 8.62 -0.86 -12.85
C VAL A 265 8.28 -1.54 -14.17
N MET A 266 7.40 -0.91 -14.92
CA MET A 266 6.94 -1.35 -16.23
C MET A 266 7.41 -0.39 -17.31
N LEU A 267 7.63 -0.89 -18.52
CA LEU A 267 7.86 -0.09 -19.73
C LEU A 267 6.64 -0.19 -20.65
N GLN A 268 6.00 0.96 -20.92
CA GLN A 268 4.87 1.07 -21.83
C GLN A 268 5.14 2.20 -22.84
N ASN A 269 5.18 1.88 -24.12
CA ASN A 269 5.40 2.86 -25.20
C ASN A 269 6.63 3.76 -24.99
N GLY A 270 7.68 3.25 -24.36
CA GLY A 270 8.91 4.00 -24.07
C GLY A 270 8.88 4.80 -22.77
N GLU A 271 7.78 4.79 -22.03
CA GLU A 271 7.63 5.44 -20.73
C GLU A 271 7.73 4.41 -19.61
N SER A 272 8.51 4.75 -18.56
CA SER A 272 8.61 3.95 -17.33
C SER A 272 7.47 4.32 -16.41
N LEU A 273 6.72 3.33 -15.90
CA LEU A 273 5.63 3.55 -14.96
C LEU A 273 5.71 2.59 -13.77
N LEU A 274 5.21 3.03 -12.64
CA LEU A 274 5.17 2.26 -11.40
C LEU A 274 3.90 1.42 -11.28
N ILE A 275 4.04 0.28 -10.62
CA ILE A 275 2.93 -0.53 -10.11
C ILE A 275 3.16 -0.86 -8.65
N ASP A 276 2.11 -1.35 -7.97
CA ASP A 276 2.14 -1.81 -6.57
C ASP A 276 2.47 -0.66 -5.59
N MET A 277 1.52 0.27 -5.47
CA MET A 277 1.68 1.55 -4.78
C MET A 277 1.35 1.48 -3.28
N ASP A 278 1.18 0.30 -2.71
CA ASP A 278 0.75 0.09 -1.32
C ASP A 278 1.81 0.50 -0.28
N THR A 279 3.08 0.59 -0.70
CA THR A 279 4.23 0.97 0.13
C THR A 279 4.69 2.42 -0.02
N LEU A 280 4.00 3.21 -0.86
CA LEU A 280 4.33 4.64 -1.02
C LEU A 280 4.41 5.37 0.32
N CYS A 281 5.47 6.15 0.47
CA CYS A 281 5.78 6.88 1.70
C CYS A 281 6.58 8.14 1.37
N HIS A 282 6.95 8.89 2.39
CA HIS A 282 7.93 9.97 2.26
C HIS A 282 9.08 9.79 3.24
N GLY A 283 10.22 10.38 2.93
CA GLY A 283 11.39 10.36 3.80
C GLY A 283 12.71 10.54 3.06
N HIS A 284 13.81 10.45 3.81
CA HIS A 284 15.15 10.54 3.25
C HIS A 284 15.47 9.34 2.34
N PRO A 285 16.10 9.54 1.17
CA PRO A 285 16.39 8.50 0.19
C PRO A 285 17.10 7.24 0.71
N ILE A 286 17.82 7.35 1.84
CA ILE A 286 18.51 6.20 2.44
C ILE A 286 17.57 5.01 2.72
N PHE A 287 16.32 5.28 3.05
CA PHE A 287 15.32 4.24 3.33
C PHE A 287 14.91 3.49 2.05
N GLU A 288 14.85 4.20 0.90
CA GLU A 288 14.60 3.54 -0.38
C GLU A 288 15.81 2.73 -0.84
N LEU A 289 17.02 3.30 -0.72
CA LEU A 289 18.26 2.58 -1.04
C LEU A 289 18.41 1.32 -0.19
N ALA A 290 17.99 1.35 1.08
CA ALA A 290 17.93 0.16 1.94
C ALA A 290 16.93 -0.90 1.43
N SER A 291 15.79 -0.47 0.89
CA SER A 291 14.82 -1.37 0.28
C SER A 291 15.38 -2.01 -0.99
N MET A 292 16.06 -1.23 -1.83
CA MET A 292 16.75 -1.72 -3.04
C MET A 292 17.87 -2.69 -2.67
N PHE A 293 18.74 -2.37 -1.71
CA PHE A 293 19.75 -3.30 -1.20
C PHE A 293 19.11 -4.63 -0.80
N ASN A 294 18.01 -4.61 -0.06
CA ASN A 294 17.32 -5.83 0.35
C ASN A 294 16.83 -6.65 -0.85
N ALA A 295 16.23 -6.00 -1.84
CA ALA A 295 15.67 -6.66 -3.01
C ALA A 295 16.75 -7.34 -3.87
N TYR A 296 17.87 -6.68 -4.10
CA TYR A 296 18.91 -7.14 -5.03
C TYR A 296 19.99 -7.99 -4.37
N GLN A 297 20.29 -7.75 -3.11
CA GLN A 297 21.40 -8.39 -2.40
C GLN A 297 20.98 -9.01 -1.06
N GLY A 298 20.40 -8.25 -0.14
CA GLY A 298 20.23 -8.64 1.26
C GLY A 298 19.44 -9.93 1.46
N TYR A 299 18.32 -10.12 0.75
CA TYR A 299 17.52 -11.35 0.84
C TYR A 299 18.21 -12.58 0.27
N GLY A 300 19.15 -12.41 -0.65
CA GLY A 300 19.86 -13.50 -1.33
C GLY A 300 21.20 -13.89 -0.70
N GLU A 301 21.68 -13.21 0.35
CA GLU A 301 23.03 -13.45 0.91
C GLU A 301 23.25 -14.89 1.39
N LEU A 302 22.23 -15.50 1.99
CA LEU A 302 22.32 -16.87 2.52
C LEU A 302 21.83 -17.95 1.55
N ASP A 303 20.96 -17.56 0.62
CA ASP A 303 20.41 -18.44 -0.40
C ASP A 303 20.12 -17.63 -1.68
N HIS A 304 21.00 -17.78 -2.66
CA HIS A 304 20.94 -17.07 -3.93
C HIS A 304 19.68 -17.35 -4.73
N GLU A 305 19.03 -18.51 -4.52
CA GLU A 305 17.77 -18.86 -5.19
C GLU A 305 16.62 -17.92 -4.77
N ILE A 306 16.70 -17.29 -3.60
CA ILE A 306 15.70 -16.31 -3.17
C ILE A 306 15.68 -15.12 -4.14
N THR A 307 16.84 -14.56 -4.49
CA THR A 307 16.94 -13.46 -5.46
C THR A 307 16.47 -13.90 -6.84
N LYS A 308 16.85 -15.09 -7.28
CA LYS A 308 16.43 -15.65 -8.57
C LYS A 308 14.92 -15.85 -8.64
N ASN A 309 14.32 -16.41 -7.62
CA ASN A 309 12.87 -16.61 -7.54
C ASN A 309 12.12 -15.27 -7.42
N PHE A 310 12.69 -14.31 -6.71
CA PHE A 310 12.07 -13.00 -6.49
C PHE A 310 12.22 -12.09 -7.72
N LEU A 311 13.44 -11.84 -8.22
CA LEU A 311 13.68 -10.89 -9.31
C LEU A 311 13.76 -11.54 -10.71
N GLY A 312 13.99 -12.85 -10.78
CA GLY A 312 14.30 -13.57 -12.02
C GLY A 312 15.75 -13.42 -12.47
N LEU A 313 16.62 -12.85 -11.63
CA LEU A 313 18.05 -12.62 -11.90
C LEU A 313 18.92 -13.56 -11.06
N ASP A 314 20.00 -14.05 -11.64
CA ASP A 314 21.05 -14.71 -10.86
C ASP A 314 21.65 -13.70 -9.85
N TYR A 315 22.01 -14.19 -8.66
CA TYR A 315 22.43 -13.33 -7.54
C TYR A 315 23.59 -12.38 -7.90
N GLY A 316 24.62 -12.88 -8.60
CA GLY A 316 25.74 -12.03 -9.06
C GLY A 316 25.27 -10.88 -9.94
N VAL A 317 24.39 -11.16 -10.90
CA VAL A 317 23.82 -10.14 -11.80
C VAL A 317 22.98 -9.12 -11.00
N ALA A 318 22.23 -9.57 -10.00
CA ALA A 318 21.47 -8.68 -9.14
C ALA A 318 22.36 -7.75 -8.29
N CYS A 319 23.49 -8.28 -7.76
CA CYS A 319 24.48 -7.48 -7.04
C CYS A 319 25.15 -6.43 -7.94
N GLU A 320 25.53 -6.81 -9.17
CA GLU A 320 26.07 -5.89 -10.17
C GLU A 320 25.05 -4.79 -10.51
N PHE A 321 23.80 -5.20 -10.77
CA PHE A 321 22.71 -4.24 -11.04
C PHE A 321 22.51 -3.24 -9.89
N TRP A 322 22.57 -3.70 -8.66
CA TRP A 322 22.49 -2.84 -7.47
C TRP A 322 23.66 -1.85 -7.42
N HIS A 323 24.88 -2.34 -7.58
CA HIS A 323 26.08 -1.51 -7.56
C HIS A 323 26.03 -0.42 -8.63
N ASP A 324 25.74 -0.79 -9.89
CA ASP A 324 25.63 0.16 -11.00
C ASP A 324 24.50 1.17 -10.79
N SER A 325 23.36 0.69 -10.27
CA SER A 325 22.22 1.55 -9.93
C SER A 325 22.58 2.57 -8.84
N LEU A 326 23.29 2.16 -7.80
CA LEU A 326 23.74 3.04 -6.73
C LEU A 326 24.73 4.09 -7.26
N GLN A 327 25.69 3.70 -8.08
CA GLN A 327 26.64 4.60 -8.71
C GLN A 327 25.94 5.64 -9.59
N MET A 328 24.97 5.21 -10.43
CA MET A 328 24.16 6.12 -11.25
C MET A 328 23.27 7.04 -10.41
N TYR A 329 22.73 6.53 -9.32
CA TYR A 329 21.92 7.33 -8.39
C TYR A 329 22.75 8.44 -7.74
N LEU A 330 24.02 8.18 -7.42
CA LEU A 330 24.99 9.12 -6.86
C LEU A 330 25.75 9.92 -7.93
N ASP A 331 25.19 10.08 -9.13
CA ASP A 331 25.74 10.89 -10.23
C ASP A 331 27.15 10.46 -10.66
N GLY A 332 27.48 9.18 -10.62
CA GLY A 332 28.77 8.63 -10.98
C GLY A 332 29.83 8.81 -9.92
N ALA A 333 29.43 8.84 -8.66
CA ALA A 333 30.37 8.92 -7.53
C ALA A 333 31.43 7.81 -7.58
N ASP A 334 32.57 8.07 -6.95
CA ASP A 334 33.62 7.08 -6.85
C ASP A 334 33.22 5.88 -5.98
N GLU A 335 33.99 4.82 -6.10
CA GLU A 335 33.71 3.56 -5.42
C GLU A 335 33.75 3.66 -3.89
N GLN A 336 34.51 4.62 -3.33
CA GLN A 336 34.58 4.86 -1.90
C GLN A 336 33.25 5.46 -1.41
N LYS A 337 32.72 6.45 -2.14
CA LYS A 337 31.43 7.07 -1.82
C LYS A 337 30.28 6.09 -1.98
N CYS A 338 30.30 5.28 -3.04
CA CYS A 338 29.30 4.21 -3.22
C CYS A 338 29.28 3.23 -2.05
N ARG A 339 30.45 2.74 -1.61
CA ARG A 339 30.55 1.86 -0.44
C ARG A 339 30.07 2.54 0.85
N GLU A 340 30.42 3.79 1.07
CA GLU A 340 29.92 4.55 2.24
C GLU A 340 28.40 4.59 2.30
N VAL A 341 27.73 4.90 1.18
CA VAL A 341 26.28 4.98 1.11
C VAL A 341 25.64 3.59 1.18
N GLU A 342 26.25 2.59 0.57
CA GLU A 342 25.81 1.20 0.66
C GLU A 342 25.85 0.69 2.12
N GLU A 343 26.94 0.92 2.87
CA GLU A 343 27.03 0.53 4.29
C GLU A 343 25.90 1.18 5.13
N LYS A 344 25.54 2.41 4.83
CA LYS A 344 24.39 3.10 5.46
C LYS A 344 23.07 2.44 5.10
N ALA A 345 22.86 2.13 3.82
CA ALA A 345 21.67 1.42 3.34
C ALA A 345 21.55 0.02 3.96
N MET A 346 22.66 -0.69 4.09
CA MET A 346 22.74 -2.03 4.71
C MET A 346 22.27 -2.00 6.16
N ILE A 347 22.62 -0.99 6.97
CA ILE A 347 22.15 -0.89 8.36
C ILE A 347 20.63 -0.89 8.42
N VAL A 348 19.98 -0.04 7.65
CA VAL A 348 18.51 0.03 7.59
C VAL A 348 17.93 -1.25 6.97
N GLY A 349 18.59 -1.77 5.94
CA GLY A 349 18.19 -3.00 5.26
C GLY A 349 18.17 -4.22 6.18
N TYR A 350 19.25 -4.49 6.89
CA TYR A 350 19.32 -5.61 7.86
C TYR A 350 18.35 -5.43 9.02
N THR A 351 18.11 -4.21 9.47
CA THR A 351 17.07 -3.92 10.47
C THR A 351 15.69 -4.39 9.97
N ARG A 352 15.33 -4.04 8.74
CA ARG A 352 14.06 -4.47 8.09
C ARG A 352 13.99 -6.00 7.92
N ILE A 353 15.07 -6.63 7.42
CA ILE A 353 15.13 -8.10 7.21
C ILE A 353 14.96 -8.82 8.54
N MET A 354 15.76 -8.47 9.55
CA MET A 354 15.75 -9.11 10.87
C MET A 354 14.37 -9.04 11.52
N ARG A 355 13.78 -7.81 11.59
CA ARG A 355 12.43 -7.62 12.11
C ARG A 355 11.38 -8.45 11.35
N ARG A 356 11.40 -8.40 10.02
CA ARG A 356 10.48 -9.16 9.16
C ARG A 356 10.57 -10.65 9.43
N ARG A 357 11.78 -11.18 9.53
CA ARG A 357 12.02 -12.60 9.77
C ARG A 357 11.52 -13.03 11.15
N ILE A 358 11.82 -12.27 12.20
CA ILE A 358 11.37 -12.56 13.57
C ILE A 358 9.82 -12.57 13.63
N ARG A 359 9.16 -11.56 13.07
CA ARG A 359 7.69 -11.47 13.04
C ARG A 359 7.01 -12.61 12.27
N ARG A 360 7.71 -13.26 11.38
CA ARG A 360 7.21 -14.41 10.60
C ARG A 360 7.60 -15.77 11.21
N GLY A 361 7.97 -15.81 12.49
CA GLY A 361 8.34 -17.03 13.15
C GLY A 361 9.73 -17.55 12.77
N GLY A 362 10.67 -16.67 12.43
CA GLY A 362 12.02 -17.07 11.97
C GLY A 362 12.84 -17.87 12.98
N PHE A 363 12.44 -17.89 14.25
CA PHE A 363 13.06 -18.77 15.24
C PHE A 363 12.55 -20.23 15.16
N ASP A 364 11.47 -20.48 14.43
CA ASP A 364 10.85 -21.81 14.36
C ASP A 364 11.55 -22.73 13.33
N ASP A 365 12.30 -22.16 12.37
CA ASP A 365 13.04 -22.90 11.35
C ASP A 365 14.54 -22.57 11.32
N GLU A 366 15.35 -23.47 10.74
CA GLU A 366 16.81 -23.33 10.70
C GLU A 366 17.26 -22.15 9.81
N PHE A 367 16.62 -21.96 8.67
CA PHE A 367 16.97 -20.87 7.76
C PHE A 367 16.67 -19.52 8.39
N GLY A 368 15.50 -19.38 9.04
CA GLY A 368 15.11 -18.16 9.73
C GLY A 368 16.09 -17.78 10.84
N ARG A 369 16.54 -18.76 11.64
CA ARG A 369 17.56 -18.50 12.66
C ARG A 369 18.87 -18.01 12.05
N LYS A 370 19.35 -18.66 10.98
CA LYS A 370 20.57 -18.24 10.26
C LYS A 370 20.45 -16.83 9.68
N GLU A 371 19.29 -16.48 9.14
CA GLU A 371 19.06 -15.13 8.59
C GLU A 371 19.04 -14.06 9.70
N ILE A 372 18.42 -14.34 10.84
CA ILE A 372 18.43 -13.46 12.02
C ILE A 372 19.86 -13.29 12.54
N GLU A 373 20.62 -14.37 12.69
CA GLU A 373 22.02 -14.36 13.14
C GLU A 373 22.92 -13.57 12.16
N ASN A 374 22.73 -13.77 10.84
CA ASN A 374 23.45 -13.00 9.83
C ASN A 374 23.16 -11.50 9.95
N CYS A 375 21.89 -11.12 10.04
CA CYS A 375 21.51 -9.71 10.20
C CYS A 375 22.14 -9.10 11.47
N ALA A 376 22.06 -9.77 12.61
CA ALA A 376 22.66 -9.32 13.85
C ALA A 376 24.19 -9.16 13.74
N LYS A 377 24.88 -10.12 13.11
CA LYS A 377 26.32 -10.04 12.83
C LYS A 377 26.67 -8.85 11.96
N ARG A 378 25.95 -8.65 10.85
CA ARG A 378 26.18 -7.54 9.93
C ARG A 378 25.93 -6.18 10.59
N LEU A 379 24.89 -6.06 11.41
CA LEU A 379 24.65 -4.85 12.21
C LEU A 379 25.80 -4.60 13.18
N ALA A 380 26.29 -5.63 13.89
CA ALA A 380 27.44 -5.50 14.79
C ALA A 380 28.74 -5.03 14.09
N GLU A 381 28.94 -5.43 12.82
CA GLU A 381 30.08 -5.03 11.99
C GLU A 381 29.96 -3.60 11.46
N LEU A 382 28.74 -3.13 11.14
CA LEU A 382 28.49 -1.85 10.47
C LEU A 382 28.27 -0.69 11.44
N LEU A 383 27.51 -0.91 12.52
CA LEU A 383 27.15 0.14 13.46
C LEU A 383 28.35 0.93 14.03
N PRO A 384 29.52 0.31 14.35
CA PRO A 384 30.69 1.04 14.82
C PRO A 384 31.36 1.94 13.76
N LYS A 385 31.13 1.67 12.47
CA LYS A 385 31.79 2.36 11.35
C LYS A 385 31.02 3.56 10.84
N VAL A 386 29.72 3.63 11.14
CA VAL A 386 28.80 4.62 10.56
C VAL A 386 28.38 5.62 11.63
N ASP A 387 28.62 6.90 11.37
CA ASP A 387 28.25 7.99 12.29
C ASP A 387 26.99 8.74 11.87
N THR A 388 26.55 8.62 10.61
CA THR A 388 25.32 9.20 10.09
C THR A 388 24.77 8.36 8.94
N LEU A 389 23.45 8.28 8.83
CA LEU A 389 22.76 7.64 7.69
C LEU A 389 22.54 8.60 6.51
N THR A 390 22.77 9.89 6.67
CA THR A 390 22.68 10.87 5.56
C THR A 390 23.92 10.80 4.67
N PHE A 391 23.77 11.17 3.36
CA PHE A 391 24.83 11.09 2.35
C PHE A 391 24.76 12.24 1.33
#